data_9281551b4b1459f0203a73d6f8b54896
#
_entry.id   9281551b4b1459f0203a73d6f8b54896
#
_cell.length_a   1.000
_cell.length_b   1.000
_cell.length_c   1.000
_cell.angle_alpha   90.00
_cell.angle_beta   90.00
_cell.angle_gamma   90.00
#
_symmetry.space_group_name_H-M   'P 1'
#
loop_
_entity.id
_entity.type
_entity.pdbx_description
1 polymer ?
#
loop_
_entity_poly.entity_id
_entity_poly.type
_entity_poly.pdbx_seq_one_letter_code
_entity_poly.pdbx_strand_id
1 'polypeptide(L)'
;NEDLFQYNTKVSVPFVISNKNYGILWDSYSYCRWGNPEDYLQLNRAFKLYDKDGKEGQLTGTYVDKNGQKIVRGEDSIYFEYAMPEASEICNKTDNGGIQNLPKGFALNGSKVVYEGYVEAPTNSFYQFILYYAGYMKIYIDGKLVVPERWRTAWNPNSYKFETPIKKGVKTPIRIEWQPDGDVSYCGLRVAAPRSEAEKNQLSIWSEMSPDMDYYFIAGQNLDEVISGYRTLTGKASLYPKWTLGFWQSRERYQSSKDIEDNMKKFRDLHIPVDNIVQDWNYWKLDSWGSHEFEAARYPNPQAMLDSVHAMNGRFMISVWPKFYDTVKNYKELDSKGWMYHQAIKDDIHDWLGFRGSFYDAYSDGARKMFWRQMDENLYTKYKFGIDAWWMDASEPNVRDCTPMWYRKALSGPTALGTSTEYFNAYSIVNADAIYNGQRSVNPNQRVFLLTRSGFAGEQRYSTATWSGDIATRWEDMRAQMTAGLNYSMAG
;
A
#
# COMPACT_ATOMS: atom_id res chain seq x y z
N ASN A 1 9.91 -9.22 -13.40
CA ASN A 1 9.41 -7.87 -13.66
C ASN A 1 8.71 -7.32 -12.44
N GLU A 2 9.20 -6.19 -11.93
CA GLU A 2 8.60 -5.55 -10.76
C GLU A 2 8.28 -4.09 -11.06
N ASP A 3 7.07 -3.71 -10.67
CA ASP A 3 6.63 -2.33 -10.66
C ASP A 3 6.93 -1.74 -9.28
N LEU A 4 7.76 -0.70 -9.22
CA LEU A 4 8.20 -0.09 -7.97
C LEU A 4 7.38 1.17 -7.68
N PHE A 5 6.44 1.04 -6.78
CA PHE A 5 5.64 2.14 -6.24
C PHE A 5 5.15 1.81 -4.83
N GLN A 6 4.90 2.82 -4.04
CA GLN A 6 4.36 2.66 -2.70
C GLN A 6 2.86 2.39 -2.76
N TYR A 7 2.41 1.41 -2.02
CA TYR A 7 1.01 1.02 -1.93
C TYR A 7 0.72 0.33 -0.58
N ASN A 8 -0.48 0.40 -0.09
CA ASN A 8 -0.88 -0.40 1.07
C ASN A 8 -0.64 -1.91 0.75
N THR A 9 0.19 -2.58 1.50
CA THR A 9 0.74 -3.93 1.28
C THR A 9 1.96 -4.03 0.34
N LYS A 10 2.49 -2.91 -0.13
CA LYS A 10 3.68 -2.91 -0.98
C LYS A 10 4.65 -1.77 -0.61
N VAL A 11 5.87 -2.11 -0.29
CA VAL A 11 6.98 -1.19 -0.10
C VAL A 11 7.98 -1.37 -1.23
N SER A 12 8.48 -0.27 -1.78
CA SER A 12 9.39 -0.30 -2.93
C SER A 12 10.63 0.53 -2.66
N VAL A 13 11.77 -0.16 -2.56
CA VAL A 13 13.10 0.44 -2.48
C VAL A 13 13.85 0.07 -3.78
N PRO A 14 14.34 1.05 -4.56
CA PRO A 14 14.96 0.79 -5.86
C PRO A 14 16.41 0.30 -5.72
N PHE A 15 16.62 -0.75 -4.94
CA PHE A 15 17.90 -1.36 -4.65
C PHE A 15 17.87 -2.87 -4.90
N VAL A 16 18.85 -3.40 -5.61
CA VAL A 16 19.02 -4.83 -5.84
C VAL A 16 20.40 -5.28 -5.41
N ILE A 17 20.47 -6.48 -4.81
CA ILE A 17 21.72 -7.14 -4.44
C ILE A 17 21.86 -8.44 -5.24
N SER A 18 23.05 -8.67 -5.77
CA SER A 18 23.43 -9.90 -6.47
C SER A 18 24.28 -10.80 -5.58
N ASN A 19 24.07 -12.12 -5.69
CA ASN A 19 24.97 -13.12 -5.09
C ASN A 19 26.39 -13.13 -5.70
N LYS A 20 26.66 -12.25 -6.64
CA LYS A 20 27.99 -11.97 -7.19
C LYS A 20 28.68 -10.79 -6.48
N ASN A 21 28.23 -10.45 -5.28
CA ASN A 21 28.78 -9.43 -4.40
C ASN A 21 28.78 -8.02 -5.00
N TYR A 22 27.69 -7.64 -5.63
CA TYR A 22 27.43 -6.26 -6.02
C TYR A 22 25.99 -5.87 -5.75
N GLY A 23 25.75 -4.58 -5.63
CA GLY A 23 24.42 -3.98 -5.57
C GLY A 23 24.28 -2.87 -6.60
N ILE A 24 23.05 -2.59 -6.98
CA ILE A 24 22.69 -1.44 -7.81
C ILE A 24 21.58 -0.67 -7.08
N LEU A 25 21.87 0.57 -6.72
CA LEU A 25 20.88 1.53 -6.27
C LEU A 25 20.52 2.43 -7.44
N TRP A 26 19.25 2.42 -7.84
CA TRP A 26 18.72 3.30 -8.87
C TRP A 26 18.15 4.55 -8.20
N ASP A 27 18.78 5.70 -8.39
CA ASP A 27 18.42 6.94 -7.72
C ASP A 27 17.31 7.69 -8.47
N SER A 28 16.11 7.17 -8.38
CA SER A 28 14.91 7.78 -8.94
C SER A 28 13.75 7.67 -7.95
N TYR A 29 13.12 8.80 -7.66
CA TYR A 29 11.96 8.90 -6.75
C TYR A 29 10.63 8.66 -7.45
N SER A 30 10.66 8.53 -8.77
CA SER A 30 9.50 8.29 -9.63
C SER A 30 9.00 6.84 -9.54
N TYR A 31 7.85 6.58 -10.11
CA TYR A 31 7.45 5.22 -10.44
C TYR A 31 8.48 4.57 -11.34
N CYS A 32 8.96 3.40 -10.95
CA CYS A 32 9.98 2.66 -11.70
C CYS A 32 9.50 1.26 -12.07
N ARG A 33 10.09 0.69 -13.12
CA ARG A 33 9.87 -0.70 -13.53
C ARG A 33 11.22 -1.38 -13.72
N TRP A 34 11.37 -2.56 -13.14
CA TRP A 34 12.61 -3.33 -13.17
C TRP A 34 12.44 -4.68 -13.86
N GLY A 35 13.45 -5.11 -14.58
CA GLY A 35 13.56 -6.47 -15.11
C GLY A 35 13.09 -6.65 -16.54
N ASN A 36 13.06 -5.74 -17.42
CA ASN A 36 12.44 -5.74 -18.73
C ASN A 36 10.92 -5.57 -18.67
N PRO A 37 10.46 -4.40 -18.35
CA PRO A 37 9.05 -4.10 -18.18
C PRO A 37 8.31 -4.08 -19.51
N GLU A 38 7.43 -5.04 -19.70
CA GLU A 38 6.46 -5.07 -20.77
C GLU A 38 5.06 -4.77 -20.23
N ASP A 39 4.20 -4.20 -21.07
CA ASP A 39 2.82 -3.98 -20.70
C ASP A 39 2.06 -5.30 -20.73
N TYR A 40 1.24 -5.51 -19.71
CA TYR A 40 0.29 -6.62 -19.70
C TYR A 40 -0.89 -6.30 -20.62
N LEU A 41 -1.08 -7.14 -21.63
CA LEU A 41 -2.12 -7.00 -22.64
C LEU A 41 -3.42 -7.66 -22.18
N GLN A 42 -4.56 -7.19 -22.69
CA GLN A 42 -5.81 -7.91 -22.58
C GLN A 42 -5.72 -9.26 -23.31
N LEU A 43 -6.48 -10.26 -22.86
CA LEU A 43 -6.39 -11.63 -23.35
C LEU A 43 -6.56 -11.72 -24.86
N ASN A 44 -7.51 -10.98 -25.44
CA ASN A 44 -7.77 -10.95 -26.88
C ASN A 44 -6.65 -10.34 -27.74
N ARG A 45 -5.72 -9.62 -27.10
CA ARG A 45 -4.55 -9.06 -27.82
C ARG A 45 -3.35 -10.00 -27.83
N ALA A 46 -3.33 -10.95 -26.89
CA ALA A 46 -2.23 -11.90 -26.77
C ALA A 46 -2.58 -13.30 -27.31
N PHE A 47 -3.86 -13.66 -27.30
CA PHE A 47 -4.37 -14.97 -27.67
C PHE A 47 -5.54 -14.87 -28.64
N LYS A 48 -5.76 -15.92 -29.43
CA LYS A 48 -7.07 -16.18 -29.98
C LYS A 48 -7.94 -16.77 -28.86
N LEU A 49 -9.16 -16.25 -28.75
CA LEU A 49 -10.11 -16.70 -27.74
C LEU A 49 -11.20 -17.55 -28.38
N TYR A 50 -11.68 -18.51 -27.60
CA TYR A 50 -12.82 -19.37 -28.01
C TYR A 50 -13.78 -19.48 -26.81
N ASP A 51 -15.06 -19.52 -27.11
CA ASP A 51 -16.09 -19.75 -26.09
C ASP A 51 -16.03 -21.19 -25.55
N LYS A 52 -16.89 -21.49 -24.56
CA LYS A 52 -16.96 -22.82 -23.96
C LYS A 52 -17.31 -23.94 -24.94
N ASP A 53 -17.96 -23.62 -26.08
CA ASP A 53 -18.38 -24.56 -27.12
C ASP A 53 -17.33 -24.61 -28.25
N GLY A 54 -16.23 -23.89 -28.15
CA GLY A 54 -15.08 -23.90 -29.06
C GLY A 54 -15.20 -22.95 -30.26
N LYS A 55 -16.19 -22.04 -30.30
CA LYS A 55 -16.36 -21.03 -31.32
C LYS A 55 -15.39 -19.86 -31.07
N GLU A 56 -14.67 -19.45 -32.11
CA GLU A 56 -13.68 -18.36 -32.04
C GLU A 56 -14.35 -17.00 -31.81
N GLY A 57 -13.66 -16.13 -31.04
CA GLY A 57 -13.96 -14.72 -30.86
C GLY A 57 -13.84 -14.26 -29.40
N GLN A 58 -14.38 -14.99 -28.46
CA GLN A 58 -14.49 -14.54 -27.06
C GLN A 58 -14.66 -15.71 -26.09
N LEU A 59 -14.39 -15.48 -24.79
CA LEU A 59 -14.74 -16.42 -23.71
C LEU A 59 -16.25 -16.34 -23.41
N THR A 60 -16.78 -17.36 -22.77
CA THR A 60 -18.14 -17.34 -22.21
C THR A 60 -18.12 -16.78 -20.79
N GLY A 61 -18.74 -15.64 -20.53
CA GLY A 61 -19.02 -15.12 -19.20
C GLY A 61 -20.41 -15.55 -18.72
N THR A 62 -20.46 -16.21 -17.57
CA THR A 62 -21.70 -16.62 -16.89
C THR A 62 -21.81 -15.86 -15.58
N TYR A 63 -22.82 -15.04 -15.43
CA TYR A 63 -23.10 -14.20 -14.28
C TYR A 63 -24.36 -14.70 -13.59
N VAL A 64 -24.27 -15.06 -12.33
CA VAL A 64 -25.42 -15.54 -11.53
C VAL A 64 -25.56 -14.64 -10.32
N ASP A 65 -26.67 -13.94 -10.20
CA ASP A 65 -26.95 -13.06 -9.08
C ASP A 65 -27.37 -13.85 -7.82
N LYS A 66 -27.56 -13.16 -6.71
CA LYS A 66 -27.99 -13.76 -5.43
C LYS A 66 -29.34 -14.46 -5.48
N ASN A 67 -30.19 -14.15 -6.46
CA ASN A 67 -31.51 -14.72 -6.66
C ASN A 67 -31.49 -15.91 -7.64
N GLY A 68 -30.31 -16.25 -8.18
CA GLY A 68 -30.16 -17.29 -9.19
C GLY A 68 -30.47 -16.85 -10.62
N GLN A 69 -30.73 -15.56 -10.86
CA GLN A 69 -30.90 -15.05 -12.22
C GLN A 69 -29.56 -15.13 -12.96
N LYS A 70 -29.62 -15.71 -14.16
CA LYS A 70 -28.43 -16.00 -14.97
C LYS A 70 -28.36 -15.09 -16.19
N ILE A 71 -27.23 -14.44 -16.39
CA ILE A 71 -26.87 -13.73 -17.61
C ILE A 71 -25.67 -14.44 -18.23
N VAL A 72 -25.71 -14.71 -19.53
CA VAL A 72 -24.60 -15.29 -20.30
C VAL A 72 -24.28 -14.37 -21.46
N ARG A 73 -23.02 -14.00 -21.57
CA ARG A 73 -22.54 -13.19 -22.70
C ARG A 73 -21.10 -13.56 -23.08
N GLY A 74 -20.63 -13.07 -24.21
CA GLY A 74 -19.24 -13.18 -24.60
C GLY A 74 -18.37 -12.12 -23.95
N GLU A 75 -17.15 -12.50 -23.61
CA GLU A 75 -16.14 -11.61 -23.04
C GLU A 75 -14.84 -11.75 -23.85
N ASP A 76 -14.43 -10.69 -24.53
CA ASP A 76 -13.18 -10.63 -25.27
C ASP A 76 -11.99 -10.20 -24.38
N SER A 77 -12.31 -9.69 -23.20
CA SER A 77 -11.38 -9.25 -22.17
C SER A 77 -11.99 -9.47 -20.79
N ILE A 78 -11.17 -9.64 -19.76
CA ILE A 78 -11.60 -9.64 -18.37
C ILE A 78 -11.08 -8.35 -17.76
N TYR A 79 -11.94 -7.33 -17.76
CA TYR A 79 -11.56 -5.97 -17.38
C TYR A 79 -12.65 -5.33 -16.53
N PHE A 80 -12.83 -5.90 -15.32
CA PHE A 80 -13.70 -5.40 -14.27
C PHE A 80 -12.84 -4.87 -13.12
N GLU A 81 -11.86 -4.05 -13.50
CA GLU A 81 -10.96 -3.34 -12.60
C GLU A 81 -11.66 -2.06 -12.11
N TYR A 82 -10.94 -1.07 -11.64
CA TYR A 82 -11.61 0.17 -11.29
C TYR A 82 -12.17 0.85 -12.55
N ALA A 83 -13.40 1.25 -12.44
CA ALA A 83 -13.90 2.25 -13.32
C ALA A 83 -13.25 3.58 -12.97
N MET A 84 -12.89 4.29 -13.97
CA MET A 84 -12.13 5.51 -13.82
C MET A 84 -12.72 6.63 -14.63
N PRO A 85 -13.97 6.97 -14.48
CA PRO A 85 -14.36 8.18 -15.16
C PRO A 85 -13.91 9.37 -14.36
N GLU A 86 -14.44 9.59 -13.23
CA GLU A 86 -14.21 10.82 -12.49
C GLU A 86 -13.86 10.56 -11.04
N ALA A 87 -13.04 11.41 -10.49
CA ALA A 87 -12.46 11.26 -9.19
C ALA A 87 -13.48 11.19 -8.05
N SER A 88 -14.49 12.03 -8.13
CA SER A 88 -15.59 12.05 -7.18
C SER A 88 -16.41 10.77 -7.21
N GLU A 89 -16.54 10.15 -8.36
CA GLU A 89 -17.26 8.90 -8.54
C GLU A 89 -16.51 7.71 -7.95
N ILE A 90 -15.19 7.68 -8.05
CA ILE A 90 -14.35 6.63 -7.42
C ILE A 90 -14.56 6.60 -5.92
N CYS A 91 -14.75 7.76 -5.36
CA CYS A 91 -14.79 7.92 -3.91
C CYS A 91 -16.20 7.86 -3.34
N ASN A 92 -17.22 8.24 -4.09
CA ASN A 92 -18.50 8.55 -3.49
C ASN A 92 -19.72 7.83 -4.06
N LYS A 93 -19.82 7.63 -5.37
CA LYS A 93 -21.06 7.13 -5.97
C LYS A 93 -20.82 6.58 -7.35
N THR A 94 -20.63 5.32 -7.45
CA THR A 94 -20.73 4.68 -8.76
C THR A 94 -21.68 3.52 -8.67
N ASP A 95 -22.52 3.35 -9.67
CA ASP A 95 -23.25 2.10 -9.85
C ASP A 95 -22.23 0.96 -9.90
N ASN A 96 -22.50 -0.10 -9.17
CA ASN A 96 -21.59 -1.23 -9.03
C ASN A 96 -20.19 -0.86 -8.49
N GLY A 97 -20.12 0.10 -7.60
CA GLY A 97 -18.85 0.47 -6.95
C GLY A 97 -17.79 1.05 -7.89
N GLY A 98 -18.21 1.63 -9.01
CA GLY A 98 -17.32 2.20 -10.00
C GLY A 98 -16.81 1.22 -11.04
N ILE A 99 -17.30 -0.01 -11.08
CA ILE A 99 -16.91 -1.00 -12.07
C ILE A 99 -17.69 -0.78 -13.36
N GLN A 100 -16.97 -0.62 -14.45
CA GLN A 100 -17.56 -0.54 -15.80
C GLN A 100 -17.70 -1.94 -16.42
N ASN A 101 -18.47 -2.01 -17.49
CA ASN A 101 -18.63 -3.19 -18.34
C ASN A 101 -19.36 -4.39 -17.70
N LEU A 102 -19.86 -4.28 -16.50
CA LEU A 102 -20.75 -5.31 -15.95
C LEU A 102 -22.05 -5.40 -16.77
N PRO A 103 -22.68 -6.59 -16.83
CA PRO A 103 -23.98 -6.72 -17.47
C PRO A 103 -25.00 -5.76 -16.85
N LYS A 104 -25.81 -5.11 -17.70
CA LYS A 104 -26.82 -4.16 -17.23
C LYS A 104 -27.75 -4.81 -16.20
N GLY A 105 -27.91 -4.17 -15.05
CA GLY A 105 -28.76 -4.65 -13.96
C GLY A 105 -28.17 -5.78 -13.11
N PHE A 106 -26.93 -6.20 -13.37
CA PHE A 106 -26.27 -7.21 -12.56
C PHE A 106 -25.72 -6.58 -11.27
N ALA A 107 -26.05 -7.19 -10.12
CA ALA A 107 -25.55 -6.79 -8.80
C ALA A 107 -24.48 -7.75 -8.32
N LEU A 108 -23.38 -7.21 -7.78
CA LEU A 108 -22.24 -8.00 -7.33
C LEU A 108 -22.52 -8.77 -6.02
N ASN A 109 -23.23 -8.14 -5.09
CA ASN A 109 -23.45 -8.72 -3.77
C ASN A 109 -24.17 -10.08 -3.83
N GLY A 110 -23.49 -11.12 -3.30
CA GLY A 110 -24.01 -12.48 -3.28
C GLY A 110 -23.99 -13.19 -4.64
N SER A 111 -23.34 -12.61 -5.65
CA SER A 111 -23.26 -13.17 -7.00
C SER A 111 -22.09 -14.15 -7.15
N LYS A 112 -22.10 -14.89 -8.27
CA LYS A 112 -21.00 -15.73 -8.76
C LYS A 112 -20.81 -15.51 -10.24
N VAL A 113 -19.57 -15.36 -10.65
CA VAL A 113 -19.18 -15.15 -12.04
C VAL A 113 -18.17 -16.21 -12.47
N VAL A 114 -18.37 -16.77 -13.66
CA VAL A 114 -17.44 -17.72 -14.26
C VAL A 114 -17.14 -17.30 -15.67
N TYR A 115 -15.87 -17.18 -16.01
CA TYR A 115 -15.39 -17.04 -17.38
C TYR A 115 -14.77 -18.35 -17.80
N GLU A 116 -15.20 -18.92 -18.92
CA GLU A 116 -14.71 -20.20 -19.41
C GLU A 116 -14.65 -20.25 -20.94
N GLY A 117 -13.74 -21.07 -21.42
CA GLY A 117 -13.49 -21.26 -22.85
C GLY A 117 -12.07 -21.73 -23.09
N TYR A 118 -11.49 -21.28 -24.21
CA TYR A 118 -10.13 -21.68 -24.57
C TYR A 118 -9.33 -20.46 -25.01
N VAL A 119 -8.02 -20.54 -24.76
CA VAL A 119 -7.02 -19.62 -25.30
C VAL A 119 -6.09 -20.37 -26.23
N GLU A 120 -5.72 -19.78 -27.37
CA GLU A 120 -4.74 -20.32 -28.31
C GLU A 120 -3.57 -19.34 -28.44
N ALA A 121 -2.39 -19.80 -28.05
CA ALA A 121 -1.18 -18.99 -28.02
C ALA A 121 -0.47 -18.96 -29.39
N PRO A 122 0.12 -17.83 -29.78
CA PRO A 122 0.92 -17.72 -31.03
C PRO A 122 2.29 -18.38 -30.90
N THR A 123 2.81 -18.64 -29.73
CA THR A 123 4.12 -19.24 -29.47
C THR A 123 4.10 -20.23 -28.32
N ASN A 124 5.03 -21.18 -28.29
CA ASN A 124 5.28 -22.01 -27.11
C ASN A 124 6.04 -21.17 -26.08
N SER A 125 5.47 -20.94 -24.92
CA SER A 125 6.18 -20.22 -23.85
C SER A 125 5.54 -20.42 -22.49
N PHE A 126 6.25 -19.98 -21.45
CA PHE A 126 5.66 -19.61 -20.17
C PHE A 126 5.09 -18.20 -20.30
N TYR A 127 3.77 -18.10 -20.18
CA TYR A 127 3.07 -16.83 -20.21
C TYR A 127 2.91 -16.30 -18.80
N GLN A 128 3.33 -15.05 -18.58
CA GLN A 128 3.14 -14.35 -17.32
C GLN A 128 1.78 -13.65 -17.32
N PHE A 129 0.99 -13.93 -16.31
CA PHE A 129 -0.30 -13.29 -16.09
C PHE A 129 -0.24 -12.35 -14.88
N ILE A 130 -1.04 -11.30 -14.92
CA ILE A 130 -1.39 -10.50 -13.76
C ILE A 130 -2.89 -10.55 -13.54
N LEU A 131 -3.27 -10.99 -12.36
CA LEU A 131 -4.64 -10.97 -11.86
C LEU A 131 -4.79 -9.77 -10.94
N TYR A 132 -5.72 -8.85 -11.24
CA TYR A 132 -6.19 -7.81 -10.33
C TYR A 132 -7.52 -8.24 -9.75
N TYR A 133 -7.67 -8.20 -8.42
CA TYR A 133 -8.86 -8.80 -7.81
C TYR A 133 -9.25 -8.18 -6.47
N ALA A 134 -10.56 -8.22 -6.22
CA ALA A 134 -11.22 -8.19 -4.92
C ALA A 134 -12.35 -9.24 -4.93
N GLY A 135 -12.78 -9.68 -3.75
CA GLY A 135 -13.60 -10.88 -3.62
C GLY A 135 -12.76 -12.16 -3.73
N TYR A 136 -13.42 -13.30 -3.90
CA TYR A 136 -12.77 -14.61 -3.99
C TYR A 136 -12.49 -14.98 -5.43
N MET A 137 -11.28 -15.45 -5.70
CA MET A 137 -10.81 -15.79 -7.05
C MET A 137 -10.15 -17.17 -7.10
N LYS A 138 -10.41 -17.91 -8.18
CA LYS A 138 -9.66 -19.12 -8.58
C LYS A 138 -9.46 -19.12 -10.09
N ILE A 139 -8.31 -19.62 -10.55
CA ILE A 139 -8.02 -19.74 -11.98
C ILE A 139 -7.49 -21.15 -12.29
N TYR A 140 -8.08 -21.75 -13.29
CA TYR A 140 -7.63 -23.03 -13.88
C TYR A 140 -7.18 -22.80 -15.32
N ILE A 141 -6.04 -23.37 -15.69
CA ILE A 141 -5.53 -23.40 -17.07
C ILE A 141 -5.07 -24.82 -17.36
N ASP A 142 -5.46 -25.35 -18.49
CA ASP A 142 -5.19 -26.75 -18.89
C ASP A 142 -5.67 -27.75 -17.82
N GLY A 143 -6.81 -27.50 -17.21
CA GLY A 143 -7.39 -28.31 -16.13
C GLY A 143 -6.65 -28.21 -14.77
N LYS A 144 -5.54 -27.48 -14.69
CA LYS A 144 -4.75 -27.32 -13.47
C LYS A 144 -5.16 -26.06 -12.72
N LEU A 145 -5.27 -26.15 -11.40
CA LEU A 145 -5.47 -24.98 -10.53
C LEU A 145 -4.17 -24.19 -10.45
N VAL A 146 -4.05 -23.14 -11.28
CA VAL A 146 -2.85 -22.28 -11.35
C VAL A 146 -2.90 -21.12 -10.33
N VAL A 147 -4.09 -20.67 -9.97
CA VAL A 147 -4.31 -19.71 -8.89
C VAL A 147 -5.24 -20.34 -7.87
N PRO A 148 -4.72 -20.85 -6.74
CA PRO A 148 -5.54 -21.29 -5.61
C PRO A 148 -6.44 -20.17 -5.10
N GLU A 149 -7.48 -20.52 -4.35
CA GLU A 149 -8.41 -19.51 -3.85
C GLU A 149 -7.68 -18.38 -3.12
N ARG A 150 -7.92 -17.16 -3.62
CA ARG A 150 -7.43 -15.91 -3.04
C ARG A 150 -8.61 -15.02 -2.71
N TRP A 151 -8.43 -14.17 -1.70
CA TRP A 151 -9.43 -13.18 -1.31
C TRP A 151 -8.80 -11.85 -0.98
N ARG A 152 -9.47 -10.76 -1.39
CA ARG A 152 -9.14 -9.39 -0.98
C ARG A 152 -10.40 -8.57 -0.81
N THR A 153 -10.30 -7.54 0.04
CA THR A 153 -11.36 -6.56 0.21
C THR A 153 -11.41 -5.60 -0.98
N ALA A 154 -12.56 -5.03 -1.26
CA ALA A 154 -12.72 -4.06 -2.35
C ALA A 154 -12.04 -2.71 -2.06
N TRP A 155 -11.92 -2.32 -0.80
CA TRP A 155 -11.25 -1.06 -0.45
C TRP A 155 -9.73 -1.16 -0.56
N ASN A 156 -9.16 -2.37 -0.57
CA ASN A 156 -7.75 -2.64 -0.78
C ASN A 156 -7.56 -3.84 -1.71
N PRO A 157 -7.92 -3.70 -3.01
CA PRO A 157 -7.72 -4.75 -4.00
C PRO A 157 -6.24 -5.03 -4.19
N ASN A 158 -5.90 -6.21 -4.72
CA ASN A 158 -4.51 -6.59 -4.91
C ASN A 158 -4.26 -7.15 -6.31
N SER A 159 -2.98 -7.21 -6.68
CA SER A 159 -2.51 -7.86 -7.89
C SER A 159 -1.73 -9.12 -7.52
N TYR A 160 -1.90 -10.18 -8.32
CA TYR A 160 -1.16 -11.42 -8.18
C TYR A 160 -0.58 -11.84 -9.54
N LYS A 161 0.75 -11.98 -9.60
CA LYS A 161 1.45 -12.46 -10.79
C LYS A 161 1.63 -13.97 -10.70
N PHE A 162 1.36 -14.66 -11.81
CA PHE A 162 1.60 -16.09 -11.95
C PHE A 162 2.01 -16.42 -13.39
N GLU A 163 2.62 -17.57 -13.58
CA GLU A 163 3.01 -18.01 -14.91
C GLU A 163 2.60 -19.46 -15.17
N THR A 164 2.33 -19.79 -16.43
CA THR A 164 1.97 -21.13 -16.84
C THR A 164 2.43 -21.39 -18.28
N PRO A 165 2.87 -22.63 -18.61
CA PRO A 165 3.23 -22.97 -19.97
C PRO A 165 1.99 -23.13 -20.85
N ILE A 166 1.99 -22.50 -22.03
CA ILE A 166 0.95 -22.65 -23.04
C ILE A 166 1.61 -23.02 -24.37
N LYS A 167 1.04 -24.00 -25.06
CA LYS A 167 1.56 -24.49 -26.34
C LYS A 167 0.96 -23.73 -27.53
N LYS A 168 1.80 -23.43 -28.52
CA LYS A 168 1.40 -22.79 -29.78
C LYS A 168 0.31 -23.59 -30.49
N GLY A 169 -0.73 -22.89 -30.93
CA GLY A 169 -1.79 -23.46 -31.78
C GLY A 169 -2.68 -24.50 -31.10
N VAL A 170 -2.56 -24.66 -29.78
CA VAL A 170 -3.38 -25.60 -29.01
C VAL A 170 -4.47 -24.79 -28.27
N LYS A 171 -5.72 -25.16 -28.47
CA LYS A 171 -6.83 -24.63 -27.67
C LYS A 171 -6.69 -25.11 -26.23
N THR A 172 -6.13 -24.28 -25.39
CA THR A 172 -5.88 -24.55 -23.98
C THR A 172 -7.09 -24.09 -23.15
N PRO A 173 -7.76 -24.98 -22.41
CA PRO A 173 -8.92 -24.58 -21.61
C PRO A 173 -8.53 -23.62 -20.50
N ILE A 174 -9.33 -22.56 -20.33
CA ILE A 174 -9.23 -21.59 -19.24
C ILE A 174 -10.56 -21.49 -18.51
N ARG A 175 -10.50 -21.43 -17.18
CA ARG A 175 -11.67 -21.19 -16.33
C ARG A 175 -11.28 -20.28 -15.17
N ILE A 176 -12.03 -19.21 -15.01
CA ILE A 176 -11.82 -18.21 -13.96
C ILE A 176 -13.11 -18.13 -13.16
N GLU A 177 -13.00 -18.36 -11.86
CA GLU A 177 -14.10 -18.25 -10.92
C GLU A 177 -13.92 -17.01 -10.07
N TRP A 178 -14.91 -16.12 -10.12
CA TRP A 178 -14.96 -14.91 -9.33
C TRP A 178 -16.23 -14.88 -8.50
N GLN A 179 -16.09 -14.79 -7.19
CA GLN A 179 -17.20 -14.55 -6.28
C GLN A 179 -16.99 -13.19 -5.62
N PRO A 180 -17.71 -12.16 -6.08
CA PRO A 180 -17.71 -10.86 -5.46
C PRO A 180 -18.05 -10.91 -3.97
N ASP A 181 -17.40 -10.04 -3.18
CA ASP A 181 -17.61 -9.94 -1.74
C ASP A 181 -18.16 -8.54 -1.42
N GLY A 182 -19.49 -8.43 -1.35
CA GLY A 182 -20.23 -7.19 -1.16
C GLY A 182 -20.65 -6.49 -2.45
N ASP A 183 -21.07 -5.24 -2.32
CA ASP A 183 -21.60 -4.43 -3.45
C ASP A 183 -20.50 -3.91 -4.36
N VAL A 184 -19.25 -3.91 -3.90
CA VAL A 184 -18.07 -3.52 -4.66
C VAL A 184 -17.08 -4.68 -4.69
N SER A 185 -16.58 -5.03 -5.86
CA SER A 185 -15.56 -6.05 -6.06
C SER A 185 -14.93 -5.88 -7.45
N TYR A 186 -13.76 -6.46 -7.69
CA TYR A 186 -12.98 -6.24 -8.90
C TYR A 186 -12.44 -7.56 -9.46
N CYS A 187 -12.32 -7.63 -10.79
CA CYS A 187 -11.69 -8.74 -11.49
C CYS A 187 -11.06 -8.27 -12.80
N GLY A 188 -9.76 -8.45 -12.95
CA GLY A 188 -9.05 -8.20 -14.20
C GLY A 188 -7.99 -9.24 -14.44
N LEU A 189 -7.85 -9.71 -15.67
CA LEU A 189 -6.80 -10.65 -16.04
C LEU A 189 -6.13 -10.19 -17.34
N ARG A 190 -4.82 -10.00 -17.23
CA ARG A 190 -3.96 -9.60 -18.35
C ARG A 190 -2.79 -10.54 -18.47
N VAL A 191 -2.11 -10.51 -19.61
CA VAL A 191 -0.97 -11.37 -19.90
C VAL A 191 0.15 -10.59 -20.58
N ALA A 192 1.40 -10.81 -20.17
CA ALA A 192 2.56 -10.28 -20.87
C ALA A 192 2.91 -11.16 -22.07
N ALA A 193 3.35 -10.54 -23.16
CA ALA A 193 3.89 -11.26 -24.30
C ALA A 193 5.13 -12.07 -23.90
N PRO A 194 5.34 -13.28 -24.45
CA PRO A 194 6.54 -14.05 -24.18
C PRO A 194 7.77 -13.36 -24.73
N ARG A 195 8.85 -13.39 -23.96
CA ARG A 195 10.15 -12.84 -24.37
C ARG A 195 10.90 -13.80 -25.26
N SER A 196 11.66 -13.24 -26.19
CA SER A 196 12.69 -13.99 -26.89
C SER A 196 13.80 -14.45 -25.94
N GLU A 197 14.56 -15.47 -26.32
CA GLU A 197 15.70 -15.95 -25.52
C GLU A 197 16.77 -14.86 -25.30
N ALA A 198 16.94 -13.94 -26.25
CA ALA A 198 17.85 -12.81 -26.14
C ALA A 198 17.38 -11.82 -25.05
N GLU A 199 16.08 -11.59 -24.94
CA GLU A 199 15.48 -10.65 -23.97
C GLU A 199 15.41 -11.21 -22.55
N LYS A 200 15.37 -12.54 -22.39
CA LYS A 200 15.32 -13.17 -21.06
C LYS A 200 16.53 -12.88 -20.18
N ASN A 201 17.68 -12.58 -20.79
CA ASN A 201 18.92 -12.30 -20.09
C ASN A 201 19.23 -10.79 -19.98
N GLN A 202 18.30 -9.94 -20.38
CA GLN A 202 18.45 -8.49 -20.26
C GLN A 202 17.79 -7.98 -18.98
N LEU A 203 18.51 -7.14 -18.26
CA LEU A 203 17.97 -6.32 -17.19
C LEU A 203 17.71 -4.92 -17.76
N SER A 204 16.48 -4.48 -17.67
CA SER A 204 16.08 -3.13 -18.02
C SER A 204 15.50 -2.44 -16.80
N ILE A 205 15.82 -1.17 -16.64
CA ILE A 205 15.28 -0.30 -15.60
C ILE A 205 14.64 0.88 -16.31
N TRP A 206 13.44 1.20 -15.92
CA TRP A 206 12.68 2.31 -16.47
C TRP A 206 12.11 3.17 -15.34
N SER A 207 12.22 4.47 -15.47
CA SER A 207 11.55 5.46 -14.62
C SER A 207 10.57 6.29 -15.43
N GLU A 208 9.41 6.57 -14.87
CA GLU A 208 8.38 7.36 -15.56
C GLU A 208 8.84 8.80 -15.79
N MET A 209 9.53 9.37 -14.80
CA MET A 209 10.13 10.69 -14.89
C MET A 209 11.41 10.74 -14.06
N SER A 210 12.49 11.20 -14.70
CA SER A 210 13.75 11.47 -14.03
C SER A 210 14.51 12.50 -14.86
N PRO A 211 15.15 13.50 -14.24
CA PRO A 211 15.96 14.48 -14.97
C PRO A 211 17.20 13.83 -15.61
N ASP A 212 17.73 12.81 -14.95
CA ASP A 212 18.94 12.10 -15.32
C ASP A 212 18.79 10.60 -15.16
N MET A 213 19.70 9.83 -15.75
CA MET A 213 19.88 8.42 -15.46
C MET A 213 20.97 8.28 -14.39
N ASP A 214 20.53 8.27 -13.12
CA ASP A 214 21.42 8.17 -11.97
C ASP A 214 21.32 6.81 -11.29
N TYR A 215 22.46 6.18 -11.06
CA TYR A 215 22.56 4.93 -10.34
C TYR A 215 23.94 4.75 -9.70
N TYR A 216 23.97 3.99 -8.63
CA TYR A 216 25.19 3.62 -7.92
C TYR A 216 25.44 2.13 -8.07
N PHE A 217 26.59 1.78 -8.61
CA PHE A 217 27.10 0.40 -8.61
C PHE A 217 27.99 0.21 -7.38
N ILE A 218 27.61 -0.71 -6.51
CA ILE A 218 28.27 -0.96 -5.23
C ILE A 218 28.92 -2.34 -5.32
N ALA A 219 30.25 -2.40 -5.40
CA ALA A 219 31.01 -3.65 -5.38
C ALA A 219 31.48 -3.97 -3.96
N GLY A 220 31.54 -5.26 -3.62
CA GLY A 220 32.08 -5.76 -2.38
C GLY A 220 32.76 -7.13 -2.60
N GLN A 221 33.53 -7.59 -1.61
CA GLN A 221 34.06 -8.96 -1.58
C GLN A 221 33.01 -9.95 -1.06
N ASN A 222 32.00 -9.46 -0.34
CA ASN A 222 30.88 -10.19 0.22
C ASN A 222 29.64 -9.29 0.31
N LEU A 223 28.51 -9.86 0.69
CA LEU A 223 27.23 -9.11 0.78
C LEU A 223 27.22 -8.06 1.88
N ASP A 224 27.97 -8.27 2.97
CA ASP A 224 28.04 -7.30 4.09
C ASP A 224 28.74 -6.01 3.63
N GLU A 225 29.76 -6.11 2.80
CA GLU A 225 30.43 -4.95 2.22
C GLU A 225 29.52 -4.20 1.25
N VAL A 226 28.72 -4.91 0.45
CA VAL A 226 27.71 -4.30 -0.44
C VAL A 226 26.66 -3.52 0.39
N ILE A 227 26.14 -4.12 1.45
CA ILE A 227 25.18 -3.46 2.36
C ILE A 227 25.84 -2.27 3.07
N SER A 228 27.10 -2.39 3.48
CA SER A 228 27.85 -1.29 4.07
C SER A 228 28.03 -0.12 3.10
N GLY A 229 28.33 -0.42 1.83
CA GLY A 229 28.39 0.58 0.75
C GLY A 229 27.04 1.26 0.51
N TYR A 230 25.96 0.49 0.45
CA TYR A 230 24.60 1.03 0.37
C TYR A 230 24.28 1.99 1.53
N ARG A 231 24.62 1.62 2.75
CA ARG A 231 24.40 2.47 3.95
C ARG A 231 25.32 3.69 3.98
N THR A 232 26.45 3.66 3.31
CA THR A 232 27.31 4.85 3.13
C THR A 232 26.60 5.88 2.25
N LEU A 233 25.91 5.45 1.21
CA LEU A 233 25.13 6.33 0.32
C LEU A 233 23.82 6.81 0.97
N THR A 234 23.10 5.91 1.59
CA THR A 234 21.70 6.15 2.04
C THR A 234 21.58 6.53 3.52
N GLY A 235 22.64 6.40 4.29
CA GLY A 235 22.69 6.67 5.73
C GLY A 235 22.68 5.42 6.58
N LYS A 236 23.29 5.54 7.77
CA LYS A 236 23.38 4.45 8.74
C LYS A 236 22.03 4.21 9.42
N ALA A 237 21.71 2.95 9.70
CA ALA A 237 20.56 2.59 10.50
C ALA A 237 20.70 3.09 11.94
N SER A 238 19.65 3.66 12.49
CA SER A 238 19.57 4.06 13.90
C SER A 238 19.35 2.85 14.81
N LEU A 239 19.92 2.90 16.02
CA LEU A 239 19.70 1.85 17.01
C LEU A 239 18.33 2.04 17.66
N TYR A 240 17.46 1.06 17.50
CA TYR A 240 16.13 1.05 18.10
C TYR A 240 16.14 0.97 19.63
N PRO A 241 15.11 1.48 20.33
CA PRO A 241 14.89 1.17 21.73
C PRO A 241 14.70 -0.35 21.91
N LYS A 242 15.23 -0.92 22.99
CA LYS A 242 15.17 -2.39 23.24
C LYS A 242 13.74 -2.93 23.26
N TRP A 243 12.78 -2.19 23.80
CA TRP A 243 11.39 -2.59 23.93
C TRP A 243 10.69 -2.80 22.57
N THR A 244 11.20 -2.20 21.49
CA THR A 244 10.63 -2.39 20.14
C THR A 244 10.85 -3.80 19.58
N LEU A 245 11.74 -4.58 20.18
CA LEU A 245 11.97 -5.98 19.85
C LEU A 245 11.04 -6.94 20.60
N GLY A 246 10.16 -6.43 21.46
CA GLY A 246 9.21 -7.20 22.22
C GLY A 246 7.83 -7.28 21.55
N PHE A 247 6.82 -7.64 22.34
CA PHE A 247 5.44 -7.78 21.84
C PHE A 247 4.68 -6.45 21.91
N TRP A 248 4.02 -6.11 20.81
CA TRP A 248 3.17 -4.93 20.69
C TRP A 248 1.70 -5.34 20.57
N GLN A 249 0.89 -4.86 21.47
CA GLN A 249 -0.55 -5.07 21.42
C GLN A 249 -1.22 -3.91 20.69
N SER A 250 -1.81 -4.21 19.56
CA SER A 250 -2.62 -3.29 18.76
C SER A 250 -4.00 -3.88 18.51
N ARG A 251 -4.97 -3.03 18.27
CA ARG A 251 -6.27 -3.37 17.68
C ARG A 251 -6.81 -2.15 16.94
N GLU A 252 -7.58 -2.34 15.90
CA GLU A 252 -8.43 -1.30 15.36
C GLU A 252 -9.76 -1.34 16.13
N ARG A 253 -9.99 -0.48 17.10
CA ARG A 253 -9.07 0.46 17.78
C ARG A 253 -9.52 0.55 19.23
N TYR A 254 -8.67 0.98 20.12
CA TYR A 254 -9.09 1.28 21.49
C TYR A 254 -9.98 2.52 21.48
N GLN A 255 -11.10 2.46 22.23
CA GLN A 255 -12.14 3.47 22.18
C GLN A 255 -11.95 4.56 23.25
N SER A 256 -11.16 4.30 24.31
CA SER A 256 -11.00 5.20 25.45
C SER A 256 -9.71 4.94 26.23
N SER A 257 -9.35 5.88 27.13
CA SER A 257 -8.27 5.69 28.11
C SER A 257 -8.48 4.39 28.91
N LYS A 258 -9.71 4.14 29.34
CA LYS A 258 -10.04 2.93 30.11
C LYS A 258 -9.77 1.64 29.32
N ASP A 259 -10.08 1.61 28.04
CA ASP A 259 -9.81 0.45 27.19
C ASP A 259 -8.30 0.13 27.14
N ILE A 260 -7.46 1.15 27.02
CA ILE A 260 -6.00 1.01 26.99
C ILE A 260 -5.49 0.47 28.31
N GLU A 261 -5.89 1.11 29.43
CA GLU A 261 -5.48 0.73 30.79
C GLU A 261 -5.94 -0.68 31.15
N ASP A 262 -7.20 -1.01 30.88
CA ASP A 262 -7.77 -2.35 31.16
C ASP A 262 -7.04 -3.45 30.37
N ASN A 263 -6.69 -3.19 29.10
CA ASN A 263 -5.95 -4.16 28.30
C ASN A 263 -4.52 -4.35 28.82
N MET A 264 -3.80 -3.27 29.11
CA MET A 264 -2.46 -3.38 29.72
C MET A 264 -2.51 -4.14 31.05
N LYS A 265 -3.46 -3.79 31.91
CA LYS A 265 -3.65 -4.48 33.19
C LYS A 265 -3.94 -5.97 32.98
N LYS A 266 -4.82 -6.32 32.04
CA LYS A 266 -5.16 -7.72 31.74
C LYS A 266 -3.94 -8.54 31.31
N PHE A 267 -3.03 -8.01 30.49
CA PHE A 267 -1.78 -8.66 30.15
C PHE A 267 -0.92 -8.92 31.39
N ARG A 268 -0.82 -7.93 32.29
CA ARG A 268 -0.06 -8.08 33.55
C ARG A 268 -0.69 -9.10 34.50
N ASP A 269 -2.01 -9.05 34.68
CA ASP A 269 -2.75 -10.00 35.53
C ASP A 269 -2.62 -11.45 35.05
N LEU A 270 -2.55 -11.64 33.73
CA LEU A 270 -2.37 -12.94 33.10
C LEU A 270 -0.90 -13.38 32.97
N HIS A 271 0.06 -12.56 33.43
CA HIS A 271 1.49 -12.77 33.27
C HIS A 271 1.94 -12.95 31.81
N ILE A 272 1.24 -12.34 30.88
CA ILE A 272 1.59 -12.35 29.45
C ILE A 272 2.51 -11.15 29.17
N PRO A 273 3.74 -11.35 28.67
CA PRO A 273 4.63 -10.26 28.33
C PRO A 273 4.03 -9.37 27.25
N VAL A 274 4.08 -8.07 27.46
CA VAL A 274 3.76 -7.03 26.47
C VAL A 274 4.64 -5.82 26.75
N ASP A 275 5.24 -5.27 25.71
CA ASP A 275 6.16 -4.14 25.81
C ASP A 275 5.53 -2.82 25.38
N ASN A 276 4.60 -2.88 24.41
CA ASN A 276 3.99 -1.70 23.82
C ASN A 276 2.50 -1.90 23.60
N ILE A 277 1.72 -0.87 23.90
CA ILE A 277 0.32 -0.77 23.49
C ILE A 277 0.18 0.34 22.45
N VAL A 278 -0.58 0.06 21.39
CA VAL A 278 -0.67 0.91 20.20
C VAL A 278 -2.05 1.54 20.12
N GLN A 279 -2.13 2.86 20.18
CA GLN A 279 -3.32 3.63 19.89
C GLN A 279 -3.41 3.88 18.39
N ASP A 280 -4.38 3.27 17.77
CA ASP A 280 -4.69 3.46 16.37
C ASP A 280 -5.44 4.78 16.11
N TRP A 281 -5.83 5.04 14.85
CA TRP A 281 -6.54 6.24 14.43
C TRP A 281 -7.84 6.49 15.22
N ASN A 282 -8.46 7.68 15.02
CA ASN A 282 -9.71 8.09 15.65
C ASN A 282 -9.66 8.17 17.20
N TYR A 283 -8.53 8.60 17.76
CA TYR A 283 -8.49 9.07 19.17
C TYR A 283 -8.96 10.52 19.29
N TRP A 284 -9.05 11.23 18.19
CA TRP A 284 -9.60 12.58 18.04
C TRP A 284 -11.13 12.57 17.90
N LYS A 285 -11.75 13.73 17.96
CA LYS A 285 -13.16 13.92 17.65
C LYS A 285 -13.41 13.55 16.16
N LEU A 286 -14.49 12.85 15.85
CA LEU A 286 -14.75 12.22 14.55
C LEU A 286 -14.49 13.13 13.33
N ASP A 287 -14.86 14.41 13.45
CA ASP A 287 -14.71 15.44 12.39
C ASP A 287 -13.36 16.17 12.44
N SER A 288 -12.39 15.68 13.21
CA SER A 288 -11.17 16.43 13.55
C SER A 288 -9.87 15.68 13.20
N TRP A 289 -9.88 14.90 12.11
CA TRP A 289 -8.68 14.22 11.63
C TRP A 289 -7.56 15.21 11.35
N GLY A 290 -6.37 15.00 11.91
CA GLY A 290 -5.22 15.89 11.82
C GLY A 290 -5.16 16.97 12.91
N SER A 291 -6.11 17.00 13.86
CA SER A 291 -6.01 17.89 15.02
C SER A 291 -4.86 17.52 15.96
N HIS A 292 -4.44 16.24 15.95
CA HIS A 292 -3.49 15.66 16.90
C HIS A 292 -3.92 15.82 18.38
N GLU A 293 -5.23 15.76 18.64
CA GLU A 293 -5.77 15.94 19.98
C GLU A 293 -6.60 14.74 20.41
N PHE A 294 -6.45 14.32 21.65
CA PHE A 294 -7.34 13.33 22.24
C PHE A 294 -8.75 13.93 22.48
N GLU A 295 -9.79 13.21 22.09
CA GLU A 295 -11.16 13.60 22.39
C GLU A 295 -11.45 13.49 23.89
N ALA A 296 -11.73 14.62 24.53
CA ALA A 296 -11.85 14.71 25.98
C ALA A 296 -12.90 13.78 26.60
N ALA A 297 -14.00 13.49 25.87
CA ALA A 297 -15.05 12.58 26.36
C ALA A 297 -14.56 11.14 26.52
N ARG A 298 -13.69 10.68 25.63
CA ARG A 298 -13.13 9.31 25.63
C ARG A 298 -11.79 9.23 26.36
N TYR A 299 -11.05 10.32 26.39
CA TYR A 299 -9.73 10.44 26.99
C TYR A 299 -9.69 11.66 27.92
N PRO A 300 -10.39 11.59 29.09
CA PRO A 300 -10.53 12.76 29.97
C PRO A 300 -9.22 13.22 30.58
N ASN A 301 -8.26 12.33 30.76
CA ASN A 301 -6.91 12.65 31.25
C ASN A 301 -5.86 11.80 30.55
N PRO A 302 -5.42 12.18 29.33
CA PRO A 302 -4.42 11.40 28.60
C PRO A 302 -3.08 11.27 29.33
N GLN A 303 -2.66 12.28 30.11
CA GLN A 303 -1.43 12.18 30.89
C GLN A 303 -1.51 11.05 31.93
N ALA A 304 -2.60 10.94 32.68
CA ALA A 304 -2.77 9.88 33.67
C ALA A 304 -2.80 8.50 33.00
N MET A 305 -3.42 8.37 31.82
CA MET A 305 -3.40 7.14 31.03
C MET A 305 -1.97 6.75 30.65
N LEU A 306 -1.16 7.67 30.13
CA LEU A 306 0.23 7.42 29.77
C LEU A 306 1.06 7.04 31.00
N ASP A 307 0.89 7.75 32.12
CA ASP A 307 1.57 7.45 33.39
C ASP A 307 1.18 6.05 33.89
N SER A 308 -0.08 5.64 33.74
CA SER A 308 -0.56 4.30 34.09
C SER A 308 0.07 3.20 33.24
N VAL A 309 0.17 3.40 31.90
CA VAL A 309 0.85 2.49 30.99
C VAL A 309 2.33 2.33 31.37
N HIS A 310 3.02 3.44 31.65
CA HIS A 310 4.42 3.42 32.07
C HIS A 310 4.62 2.78 33.44
N ALA A 311 3.72 3.02 34.41
CA ALA A 311 3.75 2.38 35.73
C ALA A 311 3.62 0.85 35.64
N MET A 312 2.92 0.35 34.62
CA MET A 312 2.84 -1.08 34.27
C MET A 312 4.03 -1.57 33.44
N ASN A 313 5.11 -0.78 33.34
CA ASN A 313 6.29 -1.09 32.52
C ASN A 313 5.93 -1.34 31.03
N GLY A 314 4.95 -0.63 30.51
CA GLY A 314 4.56 -0.59 29.09
C GLY A 314 5.14 0.63 28.38
N ARG A 315 5.04 0.65 27.05
CA ARG A 315 5.29 1.80 26.19
C ARG A 315 4.05 2.13 25.41
N PHE A 316 3.98 3.37 24.92
CA PHE A 316 2.82 3.85 24.20
C PHE A 316 3.20 4.38 22.81
N MET A 317 2.65 3.74 21.78
CA MET A 317 2.75 4.17 20.40
C MET A 317 1.42 4.76 19.95
N ILE A 318 1.46 5.84 19.17
CA ILE A 318 0.25 6.48 18.65
C ILE A 318 0.31 6.65 17.14
N SER A 319 -0.83 6.38 16.49
CA SER A 319 -1.00 6.58 15.06
C SER A 319 -1.07 8.07 14.72
N VAL A 320 -0.25 8.48 13.77
CA VAL A 320 -0.24 9.83 13.19
C VAL A 320 -0.24 9.71 11.68
N TRP A 321 -1.26 10.32 11.07
CA TRP A 321 -1.39 10.36 9.62
C TRP A 321 -0.93 11.72 9.11
N PRO A 322 -0.31 11.79 7.95
CA PRO A 322 -0.02 13.07 7.28
C PRO A 322 -1.25 13.66 6.59
N LYS A 323 -2.45 13.25 7.00
CA LYS A 323 -3.76 13.62 6.47
C LYS A 323 -4.47 14.59 7.42
N PHE A 324 -5.17 15.56 6.85
CA PHE A 324 -5.94 16.56 7.59
C PHE A 324 -7.30 16.79 6.96
N TYR A 325 -8.35 16.90 7.75
CA TYR A 325 -9.62 17.45 7.27
C TYR A 325 -9.51 18.96 7.07
N ASP A 326 -10.11 19.48 6.01
CA ASP A 326 -10.01 20.89 5.62
C ASP A 326 -10.66 21.87 6.65
N THR A 327 -11.46 21.34 7.56
CA THR A 327 -12.11 22.10 8.63
C THR A 327 -11.19 22.34 9.84
N VAL A 328 -10.17 21.50 10.07
CA VAL A 328 -9.34 21.57 11.27
C VAL A 328 -8.35 22.75 11.23
N LYS A 329 -8.02 23.26 12.43
CA LYS A 329 -7.08 24.38 12.58
C LYS A 329 -5.71 24.08 11.93
N ASN A 330 -5.19 22.87 12.14
CA ASN A 330 -3.88 22.46 11.64
C ASN A 330 -3.81 22.45 10.11
N TYR A 331 -4.90 22.01 9.44
CA TYR A 331 -5.03 22.13 7.98
C TYR A 331 -4.92 23.60 7.55
N LYS A 332 -5.77 24.46 8.12
CA LYS A 332 -5.84 25.90 7.75
C LYS A 332 -4.52 26.60 7.94
N GLU A 333 -3.76 26.21 8.95
CA GLU A 333 -2.45 26.77 9.21
C GLU A 333 -1.43 26.36 8.12
N LEU A 334 -1.36 25.09 7.76
CA LEU A 334 -0.53 24.59 6.65
C LEU A 334 -0.97 25.18 5.31
N ASP A 335 -2.26 25.21 5.07
CA ASP A 335 -2.86 25.72 3.84
C ASP A 335 -2.58 27.21 3.63
N SER A 336 -2.61 28.01 4.69
CA SER A 336 -2.26 29.46 4.65
C SER A 336 -0.85 29.74 4.15
N LYS A 337 0.02 28.71 4.13
CA LYS A 337 1.40 28.77 3.62
C LYS A 337 1.57 28.08 2.26
N GLY A 338 0.49 27.56 1.69
CA GLY A 338 0.52 26.78 0.46
C GLY A 338 1.16 25.39 0.63
N TRP A 339 1.08 24.79 1.82
CA TRP A 339 1.72 23.51 2.15
C TRP A 339 0.75 22.34 2.22
N MET A 340 -0.44 22.50 1.64
CA MET A 340 -1.43 21.42 1.50
C MET A 340 -1.62 21.07 0.01
N TYR A 341 -1.82 19.80 -0.30
CA TYR A 341 -2.27 19.41 -1.64
C TYR A 341 -3.75 19.73 -1.80
N HIS A 342 -4.15 20.29 -2.94
CA HIS A 342 -5.49 20.84 -3.12
C HIS A 342 -6.41 20.01 -4.02
N GLN A 343 -5.88 19.04 -4.78
CA GLN A 343 -6.69 18.35 -5.78
C GLN A 343 -7.87 17.59 -5.14
N ALA A 344 -7.64 16.91 -4.00
CA ALA A 344 -8.70 16.21 -3.29
C ALA A 344 -9.84 17.16 -2.84
N ILE A 345 -9.49 18.39 -2.45
CA ILE A 345 -10.46 19.40 -2.03
C ILE A 345 -11.24 19.94 -3.23
N LYS A 346 -10.56 20.19 -4.37
CA LYS A 346 -11.21 20.67 -5.61
C LYS A 346 -12.18 19.64 -6.18
N ASP A 347 -11.84 18.37 -6.10
CA ASP A 347 -12.64 17.25 -6.61
C ASP A 347 -13.69 16.78 -5.58
N ASP A 348 -13.82 17.49 -4.46
CA ASP A 348 -14.77 17.20 -3.38
C ASP A 348 -14.70 15.74 -2.85
N ILE A 349 -13.49 15.22 -2.70
CA ILE A 349 -13.29 13.84 -2.27
C ILE A 349 -13.56 13.70 -0.77
N HIS A 350 -14.48 12.81 -0.45
CA HIS A 350 -14.79 12.43 0.92
C HIS A 350 -14.20 11.05 1.22
N ASP A 351 -13.71 10.87 2.43
CA ASP A 351 -13.28 9.55 2.90
C ASP A 351 -14.49 8.69 3.34
N TRP A 352 -14.20 7.50 3.86
CA TRP A 352 -15.22 6.53 4.30
C TRP A 352 -16.06 7.01 5.52
N LEU A 353 -15.61 8.07 6.20
CA LEU A 353 -16.36 8.71 7.27
C LEU A 353 -17.23 9.87 6.77
N GLY A 354 -17.12 10.23 5.49
CA GLY A 354 -17.89 11.28 4.85
C GLY A 354 -17.28 12.68 4.99
N PHE A 355 -16.01 12.79 5.38
CA PHE A 355 -15.33 14.08 5.53
C PHE A 355 -14.30 14.31 4.43
N ARG A 356 -14.15 15.57 4.05
CA ARG A 356 -13.20 16.01 3.04
C ARG A 356 -11.85 16.32 3.68
N GLY A 357 -10.76 15.89 3.06
CA GLY A 357 -9.42 16.12 3.56
C GLY A 357 -8.33 15.93 2.52
N SER A 358 -7.11 16.28 2.90
CA SER A 358 -5.93 16.14 2.06
C SER A 358 -4.67 15.86 2.90
N PHE A 359 -3.55 15.70 2.21
CA PHE A 359 -2.23 15.50 2.80
C PHE A 359 -1.40 16.79 2.73
N TYR A 360 -0.50 16.98 3.70
CA TYR A 360 0.43 18.09 3.63
C TYR A 360 1.60 17.78 2.69
N ASP A 361 2.23 18.83 2.14
CA ASP A 361 3.41 18.68 1.28
C ASP A 361 4.68 18.46 2.12
N ALA A 362 4.98 17.20 2.42
CA ALA A 362 6.15 16.83 3.21
C ALA A 362 7.48 17.15 2.52
N TYR A 363 7.50 17.45 1.23
CA TYR A 363 8.71 17.88 0.51
C TYR A 363 9.11 19.31 0.87
N SER A 364 8.22 20.12 1.42
CA SER A 364 8.53 21.44 1.97
C SER A 364 9.14 21.34 3.37
N ASP A 365 10.35 21.89 3.56
CA ASP A 365 11.00 21.97 4.87
C ASP A 365 10.16 22.75 5.89
N GLY A 366 9.53 23.84 5.45
CA GLY A 366 8.61 24.62 6.29
C GLY A 366 7.38 23.80 6.72
N ALA A 367 6.83 23.01 5.82
CA ALA A 367 5.69 22.15 6.12
C ALA A 367 6.06 21.04 7.12
N ARG A 368 7.23 20.40 6.96
CA ARG A 368 7.74 19.40 7.92
C ARG A 368 7.91 20.00 9.32
N LYS A 369 8.51 21.17 9.44
CA LYS A 369 8.68 21.87 10.73
C LYS A 369 7.34 22.21 11.38
N MET A 370 6.35 22.64 10.58
CA MET A 370 5.01 22.94 11.07
C MET A 370 4.27 21.68 11.48
N PHE A 371 4.34 20.61 10.70
CA PHE A 371 3.74 19.32 11.04
C PHE A 371 4.26 18.80 12.39
N TRP A 372 5.58 18.80 12.57
CA TRP A 372 6.16 18.41 13.86
C TRP A 372 5.71 19.33 14.99
N ARG A 373 5.74 20.65 14.82
CA ARG A 373 5.29 21.59 15.84
C ARG A 373 3.85 21.31 16.29
N GLN A 374 2.96 21.03 15.36
CA GLN A 374 1.56 20.68 15.67
C GLN A 374 1.46 19.38 16.47
N MET A 375 2.29 18.38 16.17
CA MET A 375 2.37 17.14 16.97
C MET A 375 2.99 17.38 18.35
N ASP A 376 4.03 18.17 18.44
CA ASP A 376 4.71 18.49 19.69
C ASP A 376 3.81 19.23 20.66
N GLU A 377 3.19 20.31 20.19
CA GLU A 377 2.29 21.15 20.99
C GLU A 377 1.02 20.41 21.44
N ASN A 378 0.53 19.44 20.69
CA ASN A 378 -0.74 18.76 20.98
C ASN A 378 -0.57 17.35 21.57
N LEU A 379 0.58 16.70 21.39
CA LEU A 379 0.83 15.33 21.84
C LEU A 379 2.11 15.21 22.68
N TYR A 380 3.27 15.57 22.13
CA TYR A 380 4.55 15.14 22.69
C TYR A 380 4.94 15.94 23.96
N THR A 381 5.18 17.22 23.83
CA THR A 381 5.50 18.10 24.96
C THR A 381 4.30 18.29 25.89
N LYS A 382 3.08 18.37 25.32
CA LYS A 382 1.84 18.50 26.07
C LYS A 382 1.68 17.41 27.15
N TYR A 383 2.06 16.17 26.80
CA TYR A 383 1.98 15.03 27.70
C TYR A 383 3.35 14.59 28.23
N LYS A 384 4.24 15.55 28.45
CA LYS A 384 5.54 15.39 29.13
C LYS A 384 6.38 14.25 28.55
N PHE A 385 6.41 14.13 27.20
CA PHE A 385 7.14 13.10 26.49
C PHE A 385 6.67 11.67 26.79
N GLY A 386 5.43 11.48 27.21
CA GLY A 386 4.85 10.18 27.52
C GLY A 386 4.51 9.32 26.30
N ILE A 387 4.64 9.86 25.08
CA ILE A 387 4.51 9.10 23.84
C ILE A 387 5.89 8.56 23.47
N ASP A 388 6.03 7.24 23.38
CA ASP A 388 7.31 6.56 23.16
C ASP A 388 7.62 6.32 21.68
N ALA A 389 6.60 6.25 20.81
CA ALA A 389 6.77 5.99 19.38
C ALA A 389 5.61 6.50 18.54
N TRP A 390 5.85 6.60 17.25
CA TRP A 390 4.92 7.14 16.26
C TRP A 390 4.63 6.12 15.18
N TRP A 391 3.36 5.92 14.88
CA TRP A 391 2.91 5.11 13.76
C TRP A 391 2.48 6.03 12.61
N MET A 392 3.34 6.13 11.60
CA MET A 392 3.15 6.94 10.39
C MET A 392 2.30 6.16 9.37
N ASP A 393 1.00 6.06 9.60
CA ASP A 393 0.12 5.36 8.67
C ASP A 393 -0.17 6.20 7.42
N ALA A 394 -0.48 5.52 6.32
CA ALA A 394 -0.82 6.10 5.00
C ALA A 394 0.23 7.06 4.42
N SER A 395 1.51 6.83 4.71
CA SER A 395 2.64 7.67 4.24
C SER A 395 3.08 7.37 2.79
N GLU A 396 2.21 6.82 1.93
CA GLU A 396 2.44 6.62 0.49
C GLU A 396 2.46 7.93 -0.34
N PRO A 397 1.71 9.05 -0.15
CA PRO A 397 0.46 9.28 0.59
C PRO A 397 -0.74 8.63 -0.08
N ASN A 398 -1.61 8.04 0.71
CA ASN A 398 -2.75 7.30 0.18
C ASN A 398 -4.10 7.88 0.60
N VAL A 399 -4.85 8.39 -0.36
CA VAL A 399 -6.22 8.86 -0.13
C VAL A 399 -7.19 7.68 -0.06
N ARG A 400 -7.05 6.73 -0.99
CA ARG A 400 -7.76 5.45 -1.04
C ARG A 400 -6.93 4.40 -1.77
N ASP A 401 -6.94 3.18 -1.28
CA ASP A 401 -6.16 2.07 -1.85
C ASP A 401 -6.58 1.72 -3.28
N CYS A 402 -7.85 1.84 -3.62
CA CYS A 402 -8.36 1.59 -4.98
C CYS A 402 -8.12 2.75 -5.96
N THR A 403 -7.46 3.83 -5.54
CA THR A 403 -7.21 4.99 -6.41
C THR A 403 -6.12 4.66 -7.43
N PRO A 404 -6.33 4.87 -8.73
CA PRO A 404 -5.33 4.61 -9.75
C PRO A 404 -4.11 5.51 -9.63
N MET A 405 -2.99 5.00 -10.11
CA MET A 405 -1.70 5.67 -9.95
C MET A 405 -1.67 7.10 -10.52
N TRP A 406 -2.24 7.31 -11.71
CA TRP A 406 -2.27 8.65 -12.31
C TRP A 406 -3.03 9.66 -11.43
N TYR A 407 -4.12 9.20 -10.80
CA TYR A 407 -4.92 10.06 -9.95
C TYR A 407 -4.27 10.27 -8.57
N ARG A 408 -3.63 9.24 -8.03
CA ARG A 408 -2.80 9.39 -6.81
C ARG A 408 -1.73 10.46 -6.99
N LYS A 409 -1.08 10.51 -8.16
CA LYS A 409 -0.13 11.57 -8.51
C LYS A 409 -0.79 12.95 -8.56
N ALA A 410 -1.99 13.05 -9.14
CA ALA A 410 -2.74 14.30 -9.15
C ALA A 410 -3.10 14.76 -7.73
N LEU A 411 -3.45 13.83 -6.84
CA LEU A 411 -3.82 14.11 -5.45
C LEU A 411 -2.64 14.55 -4.57
N SER A 412 -1.41 14.17 -4.91
CA SER A 412 -0.19 14.42 -4.12
C SER A 412 0.78 15.41 -4.76
N GLY A 413 0.24 16.38 -5.50
CA GLY A 413 1.07 17.38 -6.16
C GLY A 413 0.37 18.69 -6.53
N PRO A 414 1.14 19.66 -7.06
CA PRO A 414 2.60 19.64 -7.17
C PRO A 414 3.27 19.66 -5.79
N THR A 415 4.50 19.15 -5.72
CA THR A 415 5.34 19.20 -4.51
C THR A 415 6.20 20.45 -4.49
N ALA A 416 6.78 20.79 -3.34
CA ALA A 416 7.73 21.90 -3.21
C ALA A 416 9.03 21.71 -4.03
N LEU A 417 9.34 20.46 -4.41
CA LEU A 417 10.55 20.13 -5.19
C LEU A 417 10.29 19.98 -6.69
N GLY A 418 9.02 19.74 -7.09
CA GLY A 418 8.70 19.50 -8.49
C GLY A 418 7.37 18.76 -8.66
N THR A 419 7.25 18.00 -9.74
CA THR A 419 6.03 17.26 -10.04
C THR A 419 5.87 16.03 -9.14
N SER A 420 4.64 15.69 -8.79
CA SER A 420 4.36 14.45 -8.07
C SER A 420 4.73 13.19 -8.85
N THR A 421 4.83 13.26 -10.18
CA THR A 421 5.32 12.15 -11.01
C THR A 421 6.79 11.86 -10.72
N GLU A 422 7.61 12.89 -10.57
CA GLU A 422 9.03 12.76 -10.25
C GLU A 422 9.27 12.28 -8.82
N TYR A 423 8.50 12.79 -7.85
CA TYR A 423 8.68 12.52 -6.43
C TYR A 423 7.67 11.49 -5.86
N PHE A 424 7.10 10.64 -6.69
CA PHE A 424 5.97 9.78 -6.32
C PHE A 424 6.23 8.80 -5.17
N ASN A 425 7.45 8.27 -5.10
CA ASN A 425 7.79 7.16 -4.17
C ASN A 425 8.45 7.61 -2.86
N ALA A 426 8.88 8.85 -2.72
CA ALA A 426 9.75 9.28 -1.62
C ALA A 426 9.02 10.02 -0.50
N TYR A 427 7.69 10.04 -0.48
CA TYR A 427 6.93 10.78 0.53
C TYR A 427 7.20 10.27 1.95
N SER A 428 7.29 8.96 2.16
CA SER A 428 7.51 8.37 3.49
C SER A 428 8.81 8.83 4.14
N ILE A 429 9.89 8.91 3.38
CA ILE A 429 11.19 9.29 3.93
C ILE A 429 11.23 10.77 4.37
N VAL A 430 10.56 11.68 3.64
CA VAL A 430 10.48 13.08 4.05
C VAL A 430 9.49 13.30 5.19
N ASN A 431 8.45 12.47 5.28
CA ASN A 431 7.55 12.47 6.44
C ASN A 431 8.24 11.90 7.69
N ALA A 432 9.08 10.87 7.54
CA ALA A 432 9.91 10.34 8.63
C ALA A 432 10.93 11.37 9.12
N ASP A 433 11.55 12.11 8.20
CA ASP A 433 12.45 13.24 8.52
C ASP A 433 11.76 14.27 9.43
N ALA A 434 10.51 14.64 9.12
CA ALA A 434 9.75 15.61 9.91
C ALA A 434 9.63 15.19 11.39
N ILE A 435 9.29 13.93 11.64
CA ILE A 435 9.05 13.43 13.00
C ILE A 435 10.39 13.15 13.71
N TYR A 436 11.32 12.47 13.02
CA TYR A 436 12.60 12.10 13.61
C TYR A 436 13.40 13.35 14.05
N ASN A 437 13.65 14.27 13.14
CA ASN A 437 14.41 15.47 13.45
C ASN A 437 13.65 16.42 14.35
N GLY A 438 12.32 16.48 14.22
CA GLY A 438 11.46 17.22 15.11
C GLY A 438 11.59 16.74 16.55
N GLN A 439 11.39 15.46 16.83
CA GLN A 439 11.53 14.91 18.18
C GLN A 439 12.95 15.07 18.72
N ARG A 440 13.98 14.83 17.90
CA ARG A 440 15.38 15.00 18.30
C ARG A 440 15.73 16.44 18.65
N SER A 441 15.09 17.41 18.03
CA SER A 441 15.30 18.84 18.36
C SER A 441 14.72 19.23 19.73
N VAL A 442 13.65 18.59 20.16
CA VAL A 442 12.98 18.84 21.43
C VAL A 442 13.53 17.97 22.58
N ASN A 443 13.76 16.68 22.29
CA ASN A 443 14.27 15.72 23.26
C ASN A 443 15.43 14.86 22.71
N PRO A 444 16.67 15.39 22.69
CA PRO A 444 17.81 14.69 22.10
C PRO A 444 18.24 13.42 22.82
N ASN A 445 17.78 13.22 24.05
CA ASN A 445 18.17 12.05 24.87
C ASN A 445 17.26 10.84 24.70
N GLN A 446 16.08 11.00 24.13
CA GLN A 446 15.17 9.90 23.86
C GLN A 446 15.38 9.38 22.45
N ARG A 447 15.52 8.06 22.30
CA ARG A 447 15.54 7.41 20.98
C ARG A 447 14.18 7.55 20.33
N VAL A 448 14.19 7.91 19.06
CA VAL A 448 12.97 7.94 18.21
C VAL A 448 12.71 6.53 17.71
N PHE A 449 11.45 6.17 17.57
CA PHE A 449 11.02 4.99 16.84
C PHE A 449 9.78 5.30 16.01
N LEU A 450 9.84 4.98 14.72
CA LEU A 450 8.77 5.20 13.76
C LEU A 450 8.35 3.86 13.16
N LEU A 451 7.05 3.66 13.04
CA LEU A 451 6.48 2.57 12.24
C LEU A 451 5.82 3.19 11.01
N THR A 452 6.18 2.75 9.81
CA THR A 452 5.63 3.29 8.56
C THR A 452 5.07 2.19 7.67
N ARG A 453 4.00 2.48 6.92
CA ARG A 453 3.41 1.54 5.95
C ARG A 453 4.15 1.52 4.62
N SER A 454 4.84 2.57 4.30
CA SER A 454 5.66 2.72 3.10
C SER A 454 7.11 2.96 3.48
N GLY A 455 8.02 2.84 2.53
CA GLY A 455 9.44 3.07 2.78
C GLY A 455 10.21 3.34 1.49
N PHE A 456 11.34 4.03 1.63
CA PHE A 456 12.22 4.36 0.53
C PHE A 456 13.69 4.19 0.92
N ALA A 457 14.60 4.25 -0.06
CA ALA A 457 16.03 4.14 0.18
C ALA A 457 16.54 5.19 1.19
N GLY A 458 17.14 4.76 2.29
CA GLY A 458 17.66 5.65 3.32
C GLY A 458 16.73 5.90 4.51
N GLU A 459 15.55 5.32 4.54
CA GLU A 459 14.59 5.51 5.62
C GLU A 459 15.08 4.98 6.97
N GLN A 460 15.98 3.98 6.95
CA GLN A 460 16.62 3.43 8.15
C GLN A 460 17.36 4.48 9.02
N ARG A 461 17.79 5.59 8.43
CA ARG A 461 18.47 6.68 9.17
C ARG A 461 17.54 7.45 10.11
N TYR A 462 16.24 7.36 9.87
CA TYR A 462 15.21 8.00 10.69
C TYR A 462 14.57 7.05 11.71
N SER A 463 15.25 5.95 12.03
CA SER A 463 14.77 4.99 13.03
C SER A 463 13.40 4.39 12.70
N THR A 464 13.17 4.09 11.44
CA THR A 464 11.92 3.52 10.95
C THR A 464 11.97 1.99 10.89
N ALA A 465 10.83 1.38 11.22
CA ALA A 465 10.47 0.02 10.82
C ALA A 465 9.23 0.06 9.95
N THR A 466 9.01 -0.95 9.13
CA THR A 466 7.79 -1.06 8.32
C THR A 466 6.96 -2.26 8.72
N TRP A 467 5.65 -2.18 8.48
CA TRP A 467 4.79 -3.35 8.51
C TRP A 467 4.20 -3.57 7.10
N SER A 468 3.63 -4.74 6.91
CA SER A 468 3.13 -5.18 5.61
C SER A 468 1.79 -4.57 5.18
N GLY A 469 1.32 -3.54 5.85
CA GLY A 469 0.01 -2.92 5.57
C GLY A 469 -1.16 -3.83 5.92
N ASP A 470 -2.30 -3.59 5.29
CA ASP A 470 -3.56 -4.30 5.56
C ASP A 470 -3.63 -5.61 4.78
N ILE A 471 -2.76 -6.56 5.10
CA ILE A 471 -2.76 -7.91 4.50
C ILE A 471 -3.97 -8.73 4.98
N ALA A 472 -4.34 -9.76 4.20
CA ALA A 472 -5.35 -10.71 4.64
C ALA A 472 -4.77 -11.70 5.66
N THR A 473 -5.61 -12.17 6.59
CA THR A 473 -5.26 -13.19 7.58
C THR A 473 -5.32 -14.58 6.95
N ARG A 474 -4.36 -14.86 6.04
CA ARG A 474 -4.30 -16.11 5.25
C ARG A 474 -2.87 -16.63 5.14
N TRP A 475 -2.72 -17.92 4.91
CA TRP A 475 -1.43 -18.58 4.80
C TRP A 475 -0.58 -18.07 3.63
N GLU A 476 -1.17 -17.73 2.50
CA GLU A 476 -0.48 -17.18 1.34
C GLU A 476 0.11 -15.79 1.65
N ASP A 477 -0.61 -14.96 2.38
CA ASP A 477 -0.11 -13.65 2.82
C ASP A 477 1.02 -13.82 3.84
N MET A 478 0.87 -14.71 4.82
CA MET A 478 1.95 -15.03 5.78
C MET A 478 3.21 -15.51 5.07
N ARG A 479 3.09 -16.39 4.08
CA ARG A 479 4.23 -16.88 3.29
C ARG A 479 4.90 -15.74 2.52
N ALA A 480 4.12 -14.83 1.93
CA ALA A 480 4.65 -13.67 1.21
C ALA A 480 5.45 -12.73 2.14
N GLN A 481 5.01 -12.58 3.41
CA GLN A 481 5.71 -11.75 4.39
C GLN A 481 7.11 -12.24 4.73
N MET A 482 7.35 -13.54 4.71
CA MET A 482 8.71 -14.09 4.96
C MET A 482 9.70 -13.59 3.90
N THR A 483 9.33 -13.66 2.64
CA THR A 483 10.16 -13.17 1.53
C THR A 483 10.27 -11.65 1.52
N ALA A 484 9.17 -10.95 1.74
CA ALA A 484 9.13 -9.48 1.79
C ALA A 484 10.00 -8.94 2.92
N GLY A 485 9.92 -9.54 4.12
CA GLY A 485 10.72 -9.14 5.28
C GLY A 485 12.23 -9.32 5.05
N LEU A 486 12.65 -10.43 4.44
CA LEU A 486 14.04 -10.65 4.08
C LEU A 486 14.55 -9.61 3.07
N ASN A 487 13.80 -9.37 2.00
CA ASN A 487 14.17 -8.39 0.98
C ASN A 487 14.24 -6.97 1.54
N TYR A 488 13.27 -6.59 2.36
CA TYR A 488 13.24 -5.25 2.96
C TYR A 488 14.40 -5.05 3.95
N SER A 489 14.70 -6.05 4.77
CA SER A 489 15.81 -5.99 5.74
C SER A 489 17.18 -5.88 5.08
N MET A 490 17.34 -6.34 3.83
CA MET A 490 18.58 -6.12 3.06
C MET A 490 18.70 -4.69 2.55
N ALA A 491 17.61 -3.96 2.44
CA ALA A 491 17.60 -2.57 1.98
C ALA A 491 17.69 -1.54 3.11
N GLY A 492 17.84 -1.97 4.38
CA GLY A 492 18.09 -1.06 5.49
C GLY A 492 17.18 -1.21 6.72
#